data_78cb40a9e0692311c819f6d25d53a9f0
#
_entry.id   78cb40a9e0692311c819f6d25d53a9f0
#
_cell.length_a   1.000
_cell.length_b   1.000
_cell.length_c   1.000
_cell.angle_alpha   90.00
_cell.angle_beta   90.00
_cell.angle_gamma   90.00
#
_symmetry.space_group_name_H-M   'P 1'
#
loop_
_entity.id
_entity.type
_entity.pdbx_description
1 polymer ?
#
loop_
_entity_poly.entity_id
_entity_poly.type
_entity_poly.pdbx_seq_one_letter_code
_entity_poly.pdbx_strand_id
1 'polypeptide(L)'
;MKGREPHVVALPPQALAVLEKVRHLEGLYVFPSPRGPARRLSNMAMLEVLKRMGYRARTTVHGVCRASFSTWANDTDAARPDVIEACLAHRETDLVRAAYNRAAFHAERAVLLRAWADYCEGKTAAGQAQPEAPHQASAVIPLPARGTRTGR
;
A
#
# COMPACT_ATOMS: atom_id res chain seq x y z
N MET A 1 14.42 2.92 6.72
CA MET A 1 13.37 3.75 7.36
C MET A 1 14.02 5.05 7.82
N LYS A 2 13.45 6.21 7.49
CA LYS A 2 13.99 7.53 7.88
C LYS A 2 13.72 7.92 9.35
N GLY A 3 13.09 7.06 10.13
CA GLY A 3 12.77 7.29 11.54
C GLY A 3 13.42 6.26 12.45
N ARG A 4 13.99 6.70 13.56
CA ARG A 4 14.61 5.84 14.60
C ARG A 4 13.59 5.13 15.50
N GLU A 5 12.30 5.40 15.36
CA GLU A 5 11.27 4.81 16.22
C GLU A 5 10.74 3.50 15.64
N PRO A 6 10.49 2.49 16.48
CA PRO A 6 9.86 1.24 16.07
C PRO A 6 8.49 1.50 15.50
N HIS A 7 8.16 0.88 14.37
CA HIS A 7 6.84 0.90 13.80
C HIS A 7 6.18 -0.46 14.02
N VAL A 8 5.20 -0.49 14.91
CA VAL A 8 4.42 -1.70 15.22
C VAL A 8 3.25 -1.80 14.24
N VAL A 9 3.08 -2.95 13.63
CA VAL A 9 1.99 -3.25 12.71
C VAL A 9 1.13 -4.37 13.29
N ALA A 10 -0.18 -4.13 13.41
CA ALA A 10 -1.13 -5.16 13.77
C ALA A 10 -1.36 -6.06 12.55
N LEU A 11 -1.01 -7.34 12.66
CA LEU A 11 -1.17 -8.29 11.57
C LEU A 11 -2.58 -8.90 11.60
N PRO A 12 -3.40 -8.74 10.55
CA PRO A 12 -4.68 -9.41 10.44
C PRO A 12 -4.50 -10.93 10.26
N PRO A 13 -5.54 -11.74 10.54
CA PRO A 13 -5.45 -13.20 10.43
C PRO A 13 -4.96 -13.70 9.07
N GLN A 14 -5.32 -13.02 7.99
CA GLN A 14 -4.89 -13.35 6.63
C GLN A 14 -3.37 -13.20 6.47
N ALA A 15 -2.81 -12.13 7.03
CA ALA A 15 -1.35 -11.93 7.00
C ALA A 15 -0.63 -12.98 7.85
N LEU A 16 -1.19 -13.35 9.02
CA LEU A 16 -0.67 -14.44 9.84
C LEU A 16 -0.71 -15.76 9.10
N ALA A 17 -1.79 -16.06 8.39
CA ALA A 17 -1.90 -17.28 7.56
C ALA A 17 -0.84 -17.33 6.45
N VAL A 18 -0.49 -16.19 5.85
CA VAL A 18 0.61 -16.12 4.86
C VAL A 18 1.96 -16.39 5.54
N LEU A 19 2.20 -15.81 6.70
CA LEU A 19 3.45 -16.04 7.46
C LEU A 19 3.59 -17.50 7.89
N GLU A 20 2.50 -18.14 8.31
CA GLU A 20 2.50 -19.57 8.67
C GLU A 20 2.87 -20.48 7.49
N LYS A 21 2.39 -20.14 6.28
CA LYS A 21 2.77 -20.90 5.06
C LYS A 21 4.27 -20.84 4.73
N VAL A 22 4.98 -19.81 5.18
CA VAL A 22 6.43 -19.67 4.93
C VAL A 22 7.29 -20.03 6.15
N ARG A 23 6.68 -20.42 7.26
CA ARG A 23 7.37 -20.75 8.52
C ARG A 23 8.39 -21.89 8.35
N HIS A 24 8.15 -22.80 7.42
CA HIS A 24 9.04 -23.92 7.12
C HIS A 24 10.33 -23.50 6.40
N LEU A 25 10.39 -22.26 5.90
CA LEU A 25 11.59 -21.72 5.27
C LEU A 25 12.58 -21.33 6.36
N GLU A 26 13.51 -22.22 6.66
CA GLU A 26 14.55 -21.98 7.65
C GLU A 26 15.49 -20.83 7.21
N GLY A 27 15.88 -19.98 8.16
CA GLY A 27 16.81 -18.89 7.89
C GLY A 27 16.69 -17.72 8.85
N LEU A 28 17.55 -16.71 8.68
CA LEU A 28 17.55 -15.47 9.46
C LEU A 28 16.43 -14.51 9.06
N TYR A 29 15.75 -14.77 7.96
CA TYR A 29 14.75 -13.87 7.37
C TYR A 29 13.44 -14.62 7.17
N VAL A 30 12.32 -13.95 7.42
CA VAL A 30 10.97 -14.48 7.14
C VAL A 30 10.82 -14.87 5.66
N PHE A 31 11.44 -14.10 4.78
CA PHE A 31 11.47 -14.36 3.34
C PHE A 31 12.94 -14.49 2.90
N PRO A 32 13.52 -15.69 3.00
CA PRO A 32 14.90 -15.92 2.60
C PRO A 32 15.05 -15.89 1.07
N SER A 33 16.27 -15.66 0.62
CA SER A 33 16.61 -15.72 -0.80
C SER A 33 16.66 -17.20 -1.25
N PRO A 34 16.21 -17.52 -2.48
CA PRO A 34 16.46 -18.82 -3.09
C PRO A 34 17.96 -19.17 -3.23
N ARG A 35 18.84 -18.18 -3.09
CA ARG A 35 20.30 -18.36 -3.16
C ARG A 35 20.94 -18.71 -1.82
N GLY A 36 20.17 -18.92 -0.78
CA GLY A 36 20.61 -19.37 0.54
C GLY A 36 19.87 -18.74 1.71
N PRO A 37 19.71 -19.50 2.82
CA PRO A 37 18.88 -19.11 3.96
C PRO A 37 19.45 -17.92 4.75
N ALA A 38 20.76 -17.67 4.67
CA ALA A 38 21.40 -16.52 5.32
C ALA A 38 21.27 -15.22 4.52
N ARG A 39 20.61 -15.22 3.37
CA ARG A 39 20.41 -14.06 2.52
C ARG A 39 18.94 -13.65 2.48
N ARG A 40 18.66 -12.35 2.55
CA ARG A 40 17.32 -11.79 2.31
C ARG A 40 16.95 -11.82 0.84
N LEU A 41 15.67 -11.78 0.55
CA LEU A 41 15.17 -11.51 -0.79
C LEU A 41 15.77 -10.22 -1.36
N SER A 42 16.02 -10.21 -2.66
CA SER A 42 16.44 -9.01 -3.38
C SER A 42 15.34 -7.93 -3.31
N ASN A 43 15.77 -6.67 -3.29
CA ASN A 43 14.85 -5.53 -3.39
C ASN A 43 14.01 -5.56 -4.69
N MET A 44 14.49 -6.27 -5.72
CA MET A 44 13.82 -6.43 -7.01
C MET A 44 12.85 -7.62 -7.05
N ALA A 45 12.83 -8.48 -6.01
CA ALA A 45 12.06 -9.72 -6.05
C ALA A 45 10.56 -9.48 -6.29
N MET A 46 9.95 -8.52 -5.59
CA MET A 46 8.53 -8.20 -5.78
C MET A 46 8.26 -7.61 -7.17
N LEU A 47 9.16 -6.80 -7.71
CA LEU A 47 9.03 -6.26 -9.07
C LEU A 47 9.10 -7.37 -10.11
N GLU A 48 9.97 -8.36 -9.92
CA GLU A 48 10.06 -9.53 -10.81
C GLU A 48 8.80 -10.40 -10.75
N VAL A 49 8.15 -10.50 -9.59
CA VAL A 49 6.84 -11.16 -9.48
C VAL A 49 5.80 -10.41 -10.30
N LEU A 50 5.69 -9.09 -10.16
CA LEU A 50 4.76 -8.28 -10.95
C LEU A 50 5.01 -8.39 -12.46
N LYS A 51 6.26 -8.46 -12.87
CA LYS A 51 6.61 -8.70 -14.30
C LYS A 51 6.10 -10.04 -14.80
N ARG A 52 6.34 -11.13 -14.04
CA ARG A 52 5.89 -12.49 -14.42
C ARG A 52 4.37 -12.58 -14.48
N MET A 53 3.68 -11.85 -13.63
CA MET A 53 2.21 -11.76 -13.62
C MET A 53 1.66 -10.85 -14.73
N GLY A 54 2.51 -10.20 -15.55
CA GLY A 54 2.08 -9.30 -16.63
C GLY A 54 1.70 -7.88 -16.18
N TYR A 55 1.96 -7.52 -14.92
CA TYR A 55 1.54 -6.22 -14.37
C TYR A 55 2.59 -5.11 -14.46
N ARG A 56 3.77 -5.37 -15.03
CA ARG A 56 4.88 -4.40 -15.05
C ARG A 56 4.53 -3.02 -15.57
N ALA A 57 3.73 -2.95 -16.64
CA ALA A 57 3.33 -1.69 -17.26
C ALA A 57 2.13 -1.04 -16.56
N ARG A 58 1.44 -1.75 -15.68
CA ARG A 58 0.16 -1.33 -15.08
C ARG A 58 0.31 -0.84 -13.66
N THR A 59 1.33 -1.30 -12.94
CA THR A 59 1.52 -0.92 -11.52
C THR A 59 2.98 -1.06 -11.09
N THR A 60 3.28 -0.51 -9.92
CA THR A 60 4.56 -0.63 -9.23
C THR A 60 4.37 -1.36 -7.91
N VAL A 61 5.46 -1.78 -7.27
CA VAL A 61 5.40 -2.36 -5.92
C VAL A 61 4.80 -1.38 -4.92
N HIS A 62 5.14 -0.09 -5.00
CA HIS A 62 4.53 0.96 -4.19
C HIS A 62 3.04 1.14 -4.50
N GLY A 63 2.65 1.07 -5.76
CA GLY A 63 1.26 1.15 -6.19
C GLY A 63 0.42 0.05 -5.53
N VAL A 64 0.85 -1.20 -5.68
CA VAL A 64 0.13 -2.34 -5.10
C VAL A 64 0.06 -2.31 -3.57
N CYS A 65 1.17 -1.96 -2.90
CA CYS A 65 1.24 -2.14 -1.44
C CYS A 65 0.80 -0.91 -0.65
N ARG A 66 1.03 0.29 -1.15
CA ARG A 66 0.80 1.53 -0.40
C ARG A 66 -0.29 2.40 -0.99
N ALA A 67 -0.21 2.69 -2.29
CA ALA A 67 -1.18 3.56 -2.93
C ALA A 67 -2.57 2.92 -2.96
N SER A 68 -2.68 1.62 -3.27
CA SER A 68 -3.97 0.91 -3.26
C SER A 68 -4.63 0.93 -1.89
N PHE A 69 -3.87 0.71 -0.81
CA PHE A 69 -4.39 0.80 0.55
C PHE A 69 -4.87 2.22 0.87
N SER A 70 -4.02 3.22 0.59
CA SER A 70 -4.35 4.62 0.87
C SER A 70 -5.59 5.07 0.10
N THR A 71 -5.66 4.77 -1.19
CA THR A 71 -6.82 5.10 -2.05
C THR A 71 -8.08 4.43 -1.51
N TRP A 72 -8.05 3.11 -1.31
CA TRP A 72 -9.20 2.39 -0.76
C TRP A 72 -9.68 2.96 0.58
N ALA A 73 -8.76 3.22 1.51
CA ALA A 73 -9.12 3.68 2.84
C ALA A 73 -9.74 5.09 2.83
N ASN A 74 -9.27 5.97 1.93
CA ASN A 74 -9.83 7.30 1.76
C ASN A 74 -11.16 7.29 0.97
N ASP A 75 -11.25 6.51 -0.10
CA ASP A 75 -12.45 6.44 -0.95
C ASP A 75 -13.65 5.82 -0.21
N THR A 76 -13.39 4.96 0.77
CA THR A 76 -14.43 4.28 1.57
C THR A 76 -14.64 4.91 2.95
N ASP A 77 -13.97 6.01 3.28
CA ASP A 77 -13.98 6.60 4.63
C ASP A 77 -13.74 5.55 5.73
N ALA A 78 -12.86 4.57 5.45
CA ALA A 78 -12.64 3.41 6.32
C ALA A 78 -12.07 3.79 7.69
N ALA A 79 -11.36 4.92 7.78
CA ALA A 79 -10.84 5.48 9.02
C ALA A 79 -10.48 6.97 8.84
N ARG A 80 -10.23 7.64 9.97
CA ARG A 80 -9.72 9.02 9.96
C ARG A 80 -8.37 9.10 9.24
N PRO A 81 -8.07 10.22 8.56
CA PRO A 81 -6.81 10.40 7.81
C PRO A 81 -5.54 10.14 8.64
N ASP A 82 -5.51 10.57 9.90
CA ASP A 82 -4.37 10.37 10.80
C ASP A 82 -4.10 8.89 11.11
N VAL A 83 -5.15 8.05 11.18
CA VAL A 83 -5.03 6.59 11.35
C VAL A 83 -4.49 5.94 10.07
N ILE A 84 -4.96 6.38 8.89
CA ILE A 84 -4.48 5.90 7.60
C ILE A 84 -3.00 6.20 7.43
N GLU A 85 -2.60 7.45 7.69
CA GLU A 85 -1.20 7.88 7.63
C GLU A 85 -0.30 7.13 8.63
N ALA A 86 -0.82 6.86 9.82
CA ALA A 86 -0.11 6.06 10.84
C ALA A 86 0.09 4.60 10.39
N CYS A 87 -0.85 3.99 9.65
CA CYS A 87 -0.66 2.67 9.05
C CYS A 87 0.47 2.66 8.02
N LEU A 88 0.64 3.75 7.28
CA LEU A 88 1.68 3.91 6.26
C LEU A 88 3.05 4.31 6.84
N ALA A 89 3.17 4.46 8.16
CA ALA A 89 4.36 5.00 8.83
C ALA A 89 4.78 6.37 8.26
N HIS A 90 3.82 7.16 7.80
CA HIS A 90 4.05 8.54 7.45
C HIS A 90 4.18 9.36 8.75
N ARG A 91 5.14 10.27 8.77
CA ARG A 91 5.30 11.20 9.89
C ARG A 91 4.39 12.39 9.69
N GLU A 92 3.73 12.78 10.76
CA GLU A 92 3.12 14.09 10.83
C GLU A 92 4.21 15.16 10.62
N THR A 93 4.06 15.98 9.60
CA THR A 93 4.99 17.07 9.28
C THR A 93 4.75 18.30 10.14
N ASP A 94 3.56 18.40 10.70
CA ASP A 94 3.21 19.46 11.67
C ASP A 94 3.73 19.08 13.05
N LEU A 95 4.77 19.80 13.50
CA LEU A 95 5.41 19.57 14.81
C LEU A 95 4.45 19.80 15.99
N VAL A 96 3.45 20.68 15.84
CA VAL A 96 2.43 20.94 16.86
C VAL A 96 1.50 19.75 16.96
N ARG A 97 0.99 19.25 15.84
CA ARG A 97 0.18 18.02 15.79
C ARG A 97 0.94 16.80 16.27
N ALA A 98 2.20 16.65 15.88
CA ALA A 98 3.06 15.55 16.33
C ALA A 98 3.23 15.54 17.85
N ALA A 99 3.31 16.70 18.50
CA ALA A 99 3.40 16.83 19.95
C ALA A 99 2.10 16.41 20.67
N TYR A 100 0.94 16.67 20.07
CA TYR A 100 -0.36 16.28 20.61
C TYR A 100 -0.74 14.82 20.26
N ASN A 101 -0.26 14.30 19.14
CA ASN A 101 -0.67 13.00 18.61
C ASN A 101 0.29 11.87 19.05
N ARG A 102 0.45 11.72 20.37
CA ARG A 102 1.21 10.61 20.98
C ARG A 102 0.48 9.26 20.90
N ALA A 103 -0.80 9.28 20.52
CA ALA A 103 -1.58 8.07 20.37
C ALA A 103 -1.11 7.30 19.13
N ALA A 104 -0.56 6.12 19.34
CA ALA A 104 -0.12 5.25 18.24
C ALA A 104 -1.29 4.61 17.48
N PHE A 105 -2.55 4.94 17.81
CA PHE A 105 -3.81 4.44 17.22
C PHE A 105 -3.84 2.91 17.04
N HIS A 106 -3.23 2.15 17.95
CA HIS A 106 -3.04 0.71 17.75
C HIS A 106 -4.33 -0.05 17.51
N ALA A 107 -5.39 0.25 18.26
CA ALA A 107 -6.68 -0.40 18.12
C ALA A 107 -7.36 -0.05 16.78
N GLU A 108 -7.41 1.23 16.44
CA GLU A 108 -8.02 1.73 15.20
C GLU A 108 -7.26 1.22 13.96
N ARG A 109 -5.93 1.21 14.03
CA ARG A 109 -5.08 0.64 12.98
C ARG A 109 -5.30 -0.86 12.80
N ALA A 110 -5.50 -1.61 13.89
CA ALA A 110 -5.79 -3.04 13.82
C ALA A 110 -7.13 -3.31 13.11
N VAL A 111 -8.17 -2.52 13.43
CA VAL A 111 -9.47 -2.59 12.77
C VAL A 111 -9.35 -2.27 11.27
N LEU A 112 -8.66 -1.18 10.92
CA LEU A 112 -8.46 -0.76 9.54
C LEU A 112 -7.69 -1.79 8.72
N LEU A 113 -6.60 -2.35 9.26
CA LEU A 113 -5.80 -3.37 8.58
C LEU A 113 -6.57 -4.69 8.40
N ARG A 114 -7.47 -5.02 9.32
CA ARG A 114 -8.36 -6.17 9.17
C ARG A 114 -9.36 -5.94 8.03
N ALA A 115 -10.02 -4.77 8.00
CA ALA A 115 -10.94 -4.42 6.93
C ALA A 115 -10.25 -4.42 5.55
N TRP A 116 -9.03 -3.92 5.48
CA TRP A 116 -8.21 -3.99 4.26
C TRP A 116 -7.92 -5.43 3.82
N ALA A 117 -7.58 -6.31 4.76
CA ALA A 117 -7.32 -7.71 4.46
C ALA A 117 -8.58 -8.43 3.96
N ASP A 118 -9.74 -8.13 4.55
CA ASP A 118 -11.03 -8.66 4.10
C ASP A 118 -11.39 -8.15 2.70
N TYR A 119 -11.14 -6.87 2.40
CA TYR A 119 -11.28 -6.31 1.06
C TYR A 119 -10.38 -7.00 0.04
N CYS A 120 -9.10 -7.24 0.37
CA CYS A 120 -8.16 -7.94 -0.52
C CYS A 120 -8.60 -9.39 -0.84
N GLU A 121 -9.34 -10.04 0.05
CA GLU A 121 -9.91 -11.37 -0.15
C GLU A 121 -11.31 -11.34 -0.82
N GLY A 122 -11.81 -10.16 -1.19
CA GLY A 122 -13.15 -10.01 -1.74
C GLY A 122 -14.29 -10.21 -0.72
N LYS A 123 -13.97 -10.18 0.57
CA LYS A 123 -14.93 -10.23 1.67
C LYS A 123 -15.40 -8.82 1.98
N THR A 124 -16.18 -8.22 1.10
CA THR A 124 -16.87 -6.95 1.41
C THR A 124 -17.97 -7.21 2.40
N ALA A 125 -18.06 -6.41 3.46
CA ALA A 125 -19.25 -6.39 4.28
C ALA A 125 -20.45 -6.06 3.40
N ALA A 126 -21.51 -6.87 3.49
CA ALA A 126 -22.74 -6.65 2.75
C ALA A 126 -23.26 -5.24 3.04
N GLY A 127 -23.14 -4.31 2.08
CA GLY A 127 -23.61 -2.93 2.23
C GLY A 127 -22.67 -1.85 1.70
N GLN A 128 -21.39 -2.14 1.46
CA GLN A 128 -20.52 -1.20 0.75
C GLN A 128 -20.47 -1.59 -0.72
N ALA A 129 -21.18 -0.80 -1.54
CA ALA A 129 -21.09 -0.89 -2.98
C ALA A 129 -19.61 -0.83 -3.39
N GLN A 130 -19.16 -1.83 -4.16
CA GLN A 130 -17.90 -1.71 -4.86
C GLN A 130 -17.97 -0.40 -5.66
N PRO A 131 -16.99 0.49 -5.56
CA PRO A 131 -16.89 1.56 -6.52
C PRO A 131 -16.74 0.88 -7.89
N GLU A 132 -17.72 1.04 -8.75
CA GLU A 132 -17.62 0.64 -10.13
C GLU A 132 -16.30 1.18 -10.67
N ALA A 133 -15.48 0.30 -11.23
CA ALA A 133 -14.27 0.69 -11.90
C ALA A 133 -14.62 1.82 -12.88
N PRO A 134 -13.89 2.96 -12.86
CA PRO A 134 -14.15 4.00 -13.83
C PRO A 134 -13.83 3.46 -15.22
N HIS A 135 -14.82 2.86 -15.84
CA HIS A 135 -14.86 2.71 -17.28
C HIS A 135 -15.12 4.10 -17.83
N GLN A 136 -14.07 4.72 -18.31
CA GLN A 136 -14.08 5.36 -19.63
C GLN A 136 -12.79 6.13 -19.78
N ALA A 137 -12.07 5.76 -20.81
CA ALA A 137 -10.94 6.53 -21.31
C ALA A 137 -11.32 8.00 -21.39
N SER A 138 -10.74 8.83 -20.54
CA SER A 138 -10.79 10.27 -20.71
C SER A 138 -10.22 10.57 -22.08
N ALA A 139 -11.07 11.07 -22.95
CA ALA A 139 -10.66 11.54 -24.25
C ALA A 139 -9.52 12.56 -24.07
N VAL A 140 -8.37 12.22 -24.61
CA VAL A 140 -7.24 13.14 -24.67
C VAL A 140 -7.68 14.32 -25.53
N ILE A 141 -7.94 15.46 -24.94
CA ILE A 141 -8.19 16.69 -25.66
C ILE A 141 -6.83 17.16 -26.20
N PRO A 142 -6.60 17.14 -27.53
CA PRO A 142 -5.35 17.62 -28.08
C PRO A 142 -5.22 19.12 -27.84
N LEU A 143 -4.13 19.53 -27.21
CA LEU A 143 -3.76 20.93 -27.09
C LEU A 143 -3.54 21.52 -28.49
N PRO A 144 -4.07 22.72 -28.78
CA PRO A 144 -3.83 23.38 -30.07
C PRO A 144 -2.34 23.67 -30.23
N ALA A 145 -1.82 23.33 -31.42
CA ALA A 145 -0.44 23.59 -31.78
C ALA A 145 -0.11 25.09 -31.64
N ARG A 146 0.97 25.40 -30.94
CA ARG A 146 1.50 26.77 -30.86
C ARG A 146 1.83 27.26 -32.27
N GLY A 147 1.10 28.26 -32.71
CA GLY A 147 1.38 28.93 -33.95
C GLY A 147 2.81 29.49 -33.98
N THR A 148 3.55 29.10 -35.01
CA THR A 148 4.84 29.69 -35.35
C THR A 148 4.66 31.16 -35.68
N ARG A 149 5.20 32.02 -34.81
CA ARG A 149 5.26 33.47 -35.05
C ARG A 149 6.37 33.70 -36.08
N THR A 150 5.98 33.82 -37.37
CA THR A 150 6.88 34.34 -38.41
C THR A 150 7.16 35.80 -38.12
N GLY A 151 8.41 36.11 -37.79
CA GLY A 151 8.90 37.49 -37.68
C GLY A 151 9.12 38.09 -39.05
N ARG A 152 8.75 39.33 -39.14
CA ARG A 152 9.30 40.32 -40.09
C ARG A 152 10.20 41.24 -39.34
#